data_7832de27804e3cd9e03eecc6cce4ad75
#
_entry.id   7832de27804e3cd9e03eecc6cce4ad75
#
_cell.length_a   1.000
_cell.length_b   1.000
_cell.length_c   1.000
_cell.angle_alpha   90.00
_cell.angle_beta   90.00
_cell.angle_gamma   90.00
#
_symmetry.space_group_name_H-M   'P 1'
#
loop_
_entity.id
_entity.type
_entity.pdbx_description
1 polymer ?
#
loop_
_entity_poly.entity_id
_entity_poly.type
_entity_poly.pdbx_seq_one_letter_code
_entity_poly.pdbx_strand_id
1 'polypeptide(L)'
;MQMHRKRKGGRGRFPIQPKIKGTPFAKTMVPEPKGSGESIYIDLAEVEVLRLVDLEGLYQEQAGSAMGVSRGTIWRLLVSAREKVTRSIVEGRPLVIGLPKED
;
A
#
# COMPACT_ATOMS: atom_id res chain seq x y z
N MET A 1 -32.26 -15.74 3.37
CA MET A 1 -31.24 -15.66 3.31
C MET A 1 -30.56 -15.42 3.16
N GLN A 2 -30.81 -15.37 3.24
CA GLN A 2 -29.77 -15.30 3.14
C GLN A 2 -29.02 -15.00 2.96
N MET A 3 -29.52 -14.95 3.15
CA MET A 3 -28.49 -14.75 3.10
C MET A 3 -27.80 -14.40 3.01
N HIS A 4 -28.11 -14.23 3.10
CA HIS A 4 -27.02 -13.95 3.15
C HIS A 4 -26.29 -13.68 3.13
N ARG A 5 -26.65 -13.65 3.32
CA ARG A 5 -25.61 -13.48 3.44
C ARG A 5 -24.75 -13.18 3.39
N LYS A 6 -24.92 -13.17 3.55
CA LYS A 6 -23.81 -12.99 3.63
C LYS A 6 -22.95 -12.70 3.63
N ARG A 7 -23.20 -12.75 3.74
CA ARG A 7 -22.13 -12.59 3.83
C ARG A 7 -21.30 -12.34 3.85
N LYS A 8 -21.48 -12.37 4.00
CA LYS A 8 -20.46 -12.28 4.14
C LYS A 8 -19.64 -12.28 4.17
N GLY A 9 -20.05 -12.36 4.23
CA GLY A 9 -19.10 -12.66 4.32
C GLY A 9 -18.42 -12.71 4.52
N GLY A 10 -18.48 -12.75 4.66
CA GLY A 10 -17.80 -13.05 4.89
C GLY A 10 -17.31 -13.13 5.29
N ARG A 11 -17.34 -13.39 5.54
CA ARG A 11 -16.82 -13.44 6.10
C ARG A 11 -16.02 -13.95 6.38
N GLY A 12 -16.08 -14.40 6.33
CA GLY A 12 -15.38 -14.77 6.65
C GLY A 12 -14.49 -14.92 6.73
N ARG A 13 -14.56 -15.05 6.57
CA ARG A 13 -13.68 -15.15 6.41
C ARG A 13 -12.23 -14.90 6.28
N PHE A 14 -11.59 -15.21 5.10
CA PHE A 14 -10.18 -14.88 5.02
C PHE A 14 -10.04 -13.53 4.32
N PRO A 15 -9.20 -12.61 4.82
CA PRO A 15 -9.01 -11.35 4.12
C PRO A 15 -8.41 -11.61 2.74
N ILE A 16 -8.83 -10.82 1.76
CA ILE A 16 -8.26 -10.91 0.42
C ILE A 16 -6.85 -10.36 0.44
N GLN A 17 -5.91 -11.15 -0.07
CA GLN A 17 -4.53 -10.72 -0.17
C GLN A 17 -4.32 -10.03 -1.51
N PRO A 18 -3.84 -8.78 -1.52
CA PRO A 18 -3.54 -8.11 -2.78
C PRO A 18 -2.43 -8.85 -3.53
N LYS A 19 -2.58 -8.95 -4.84
CA LYS A 19 -1.55 -9.54 -5.68
C LYS A 19 -0.51 -8.48 -5.98
N ILE A 20 0.75 -8.83 -5.78
CA ILE A 20 1.86 -7.91 -5.95
C ILE A 20 2.85 -8.53 -6.93
N LYS A 21 3.15 -7.81 -8.02
CA LYS A 21 4.08 -8.28 -9.01
C LYS A 21 5.47 -7.75 -8.70
N GLY A 22 6.39 -8.66 -8.51
CA GLY A 22 7.78 -8.29 -8.34
C GLY A 22 8.07 -7.67 -6.98
N THR A 23 9.32 -7.38 -6.78
CA THR A 23 9.81 -6.83 -5.52
C THR A 23 10.38 -5.44 -5.80
N PRO A 24 10.06 -4.43 -4.99
CA PRO A 24 10.69 -3.13 -5.17
C PRO A 24 12.21 -3.25 -5.10
N PHE A 25 12.89 -2.47 -5.92
CA PHE A 25 14.34 -2.48 -5.92
C PHE A 25 14.90 -1.96 -4.60
N ALA A 26 14.37 -0.84 -4.14
CA ALA A 26 14.86 -0.21 -2.92
C ALA A 26 14.23 -0.84 -1.69
N LYS A 27 14.99 -0.94 -0.62
CA LYS A 27 14.49 -1.41 0.67
C LYS A 27 14.31 -0.26 1.66
N THR A 28 15.09 0.78 1.51
CA THR A 28 15.00 1.96 2.38
C THR A 28 15.41 3.18 1.57
N MET A 29 14.62 4.24 1.70
CA MET A 29 14.97 5.53 1.13
C MET A 29 15.35 6.45 2.27
N VAL A 30 16.55 7.00 2.21
CA VAL A 30 17.10 7.82 3.30
C VAL A 30 17.12 9.28 2.85
N PRO A 31 16.49 10.18 3.61
CA PRO A 31 16.51 11.59 3.24
C PRO A 31 17.86 12.25 3.53
N GLU A 32 18.15 13.30 2.80
CA GLU A 32 19.34 14.11 3.02
C GLU A 32 18.98 15.57 2.86
N PRO A 33 19.07 16.40 3.90
CA PRO A 33 19.48 16.00 5.26
C PRO A 33 18.37 15.21 5.94
N LYS A 34 18.74 14.43 6.92
CA LYS A 34 17.79 13.64 7.67
C LYS A 34 17.21 14.47 8.82
N GLY A 35 15.89 14.44 8.95
CA GLY A 35 15.23 15.05 10.08
C GLY A 35 15.31 14.18 11.33
N SER A 36 14.59 14.59 12.38
CA SER A 36 14.68 13.92 13.68
C SER A 36 13.61 12.85 13.90
N GLY A 37 12.64 12.71 12.99
CA GLY A 37 11.56 11.76 13.16
C GLY A 37 11.98 10.33 12.90
N GLU A 38 11.14 9.40 13.38
CA GLU A 38 11.40 7.98 13.18
C GLU A 38 11.07 7.58 11.74
N SER A 39 11.54 6.38 11.36
CA SER A 39 11.27 5.84 10.05
C SER A 39 9.77 5.65 9.82
N ILE A 40 9.37 5.83 8.58
CA ILE A 40 8.01 5.57 8.14
C ILE A 40 8.05 4.23 7.38
N TYR A 41 7.06 3.38 7.64
CA TYR A 41 7.00 2.06 7.02
C TYR A 41 5.89 2.03 5.99
N ILE A 42 6.24 1.68 4.75
CA ILE A 42 5.28 1.53 3.66
C ILE A 42 5.28 0.07 3.24
N ASP A 43 4.09 -0.55 3.16
CA ASP A 43 4.05 -1.96 2.87
C ASP A 43 4.06 -2.23 1.37
N LEU A 44 4.21 -3.51 1.00
CA LEU A 44 4.36 -3.88 -0.40
C LEU A 44 3.10 -3.60 -1.21
N ALA A 45 1.93 -3.72 -0.61
CA ALA A 45 0.68 -3.41 -1.32
C ALA A 45 0.60 -1.92 -1.62
N GLU A 46 1.03 -1.09 -0.68
CA GLU A 46 1.06 0.36 -0.88
C GLU A 46 2.02 0.74 -2.00
N VAL A 47 3.20 0.10 -2.02
CA VAL A 47 4.17 0.37 -3.09
C VAL A 47 3.60 -0.09 -4.44
N GLU A 48 2.94 -1.25 -4.46
CA GLU A 48 2.38 -1.77 -5.70
C GLU A 48 1.31 -0.84 -6.28
N VAL A 49 0.46 -0.28 -5.41
CA VAL A 49 -0.57 0.64 -5.89
C VAL A 49 0.06 1.92 -6.45
N LEU A 50 1.13 2.41 -5.84
CA LEU A 50 1.86 3.55 -6.40
C LEU A 50 2.44 3.21 -7.76
N ARG A 51 3.01 2.01 -7.89
CA ARG A 51 3.59 1.59 -9.16
C ARG A 51 2.54 1.53 -10.26
N LEU A 52 1.40 0.92 -9.97
CA LEU A 52 0.36 0.75 -10.98
C LEU A 52 -0.32 2.06 -11.35
N VAL A 53 -0.68 2.85 -10.36
CA VAL A 53 -1.48 4.06 -10.61
C VAL A 53 -0.58 5.24 -10.97
N ASP A 54 0.44 5.51 -10.17
CA ASP A 54 1.21 6.74 -10.31
C ASP A 54 2.38 6.60 -11.26
N LEU A 55 2.94 5.40 -11.42
CA LEU A 55 4.06 5.21 -12.33
C LEU A 55 3.58 4.70 -13.69
N GLU A 56 2.70 3.70 -13.72
CA GLU A 56 2.24 3.12 -14.97
C GLU A 56 0.97 3.78 -15.51
N GLY A 57 0.31 4.59 -14.71
CA GLY A 57 -0.83 5.36 -15.18
C GLY A 57 -2.15 4.59 -15.28
N LEU A 58 -2.28 3.48 -14.58
CA LEU A 58 -3.53 2.73 -14.60
C LEU A 58 -4.62 3.50 -13.86
N TYR A 59 -5.86 3.35 -14.32
CA TYR A 59 -7.01 3.80 -13.53
C TYR A 59 -7.16 2.90 -12.32
N GLN A 60 -7.85 3.41 -11.30
CA GLN A 60 -8.02 2.66 -10.05
C GLN A 60 -8.72 1.32 -10.27
N GLU A 61 -9.69 1.28 -11.19
CA GLU A 61 -10.37 0.03 -11.51
C GLU A 61 -9.42 -0.99 -12.12
N GLN A 62 -8.54 -0.53 -12.99
CA GLN A 62 -7.54 -1.40 -13.61
C GLN A 62 -6.55 -1.91 -12.57
N ALA A 63 -6.12 -1.04 -11.66
CA ALA A 63 -5.22 -1.44 -10.58
C ALA A 63 -5.90 -2.46 -9.67
N GLY A 64 -7.19 -2.24 -9.38
CA GLY A 64 -7.95 -3.19 -8.59
C GLY A 64 -8.00 -4.56 -9.22
N SER A 65 -8.24 -4.60 -10.53
CA SER A 65 -8.25 -5.87 -11.27
C SER A 65 -6.89 -6.56 -11.20
N ALA A 66 -5.81 -5.79 -11.39
CA ALA A 66 -4.46 -6.35 -11.37
C ALA A 66 -4.10 -6.92 -10.00
N MET A 67 -4.53 -6.26 -8.94
CA MET A 67 -4.19 -6.68 -7.58
C MET A 67 -5.24 -7.58 -6.95
N GLY A 68 -6.36 -7.80 -7.63
CA GLY A 68 -7.42 -8.65 -7.12
C GLY A 68 -8.15 -8.07 -5.92
N VAL A 69 -8.28 -6.75 -5.86
CA VAL A 69 -8.97 -6.07 -4.78
C VAL A 69 -9.94 -5.05 -5.34
N SER A 70 -10.82 -4.54 -4.48
CA SER A 70 -11.82 -3.57 -4.91
C SER A 70 -11.20 -2.20 -5.19
N ARG A 71 -11.93 -1.40 -5.96
CA ARG A 71 -11.52 -0.03 -6.22
C ARG A 71 -11.37 0.76 -4.92
N GLY A 72 -12.27 0.53 -3.96
CA GLY A 72 -12.19 1.20 -2.66
C GLY A 72 -10.93 0.84 -1.90
N THR A 73 -10.50 -0.42 -1.99
CA THR A 73 -9.24 -0.83 -1.38
C THR A 73 -8.07 -0.13 -2.05
N ILE A 74 -8.09 -0.03 -3.39
CA ILE A 74 -7.03 0.71 -4.11
C ILE A 74 -6.99 2.15 -3.63
N TRP A 75 -8.15 2.79 -3.49
CA TRP A 75 -8.19 4.19 -3.04
C TRP A 75 -7.57 4.34 -1.65
N ARG A 76 -7.93 3.45 -0.72
CA ARG A 76 -7.38 3.54 0.64
C ARG A 76 -5.87 3.31 0.65
N LEU A 77 -5.38 2.33 -0.13
CA LEU A 77 -3.95 2.07 -0.23
C LEU A 77 -3.22 3.28 -0.84
N LEU A 78 -3.83 3.87 -1.86
CA LEU A 78 -3.23 5.00 -2.56
C LEU A 78 -3.11 6.22 -1.65
N VAL A 79 -4.18 6.52 -0.91
CA VAL A 79 -4.16 7.65 0.02
C VAL A 79 -3.08 7.45 1.08
N SER A 80 -3.03 6.25 1.66
CA SER A 80 -2.03 5.92 2.67
C SER A 80 -0.62 6.00 2.12
N ALA A 81 -0.41 5.41 0.94
CA ALA A 81 0.92 5.39 0.32
C ALA A 81 1.41 6.79 0.00
N ARG A 82 0.54 7.61 -0.58
CA ARG A 82 0.91 8.99 -0.95
C ARG A 82 1.22 9.83 0.28
N GLU A 83 0.45 9.63 1.36
CA GLU A 83 0.72 10.34 2.60
C GLU A 83 2.09 9.97 3.14
N LYS A 84 2.42 8.68 3.13
CA LYS A 84 3.70 8.22 3.68
C LYS A 84 4.88 8.78 2.90
N VAL A 85 4.80 8.75 1.57
CA VAL A 85 5.87 9.31 0.74
C VAL A 85 6.01 10.81 0.96
N THR A 86 4.88 11.51 1.01
CA THR A 86 4.88 12.96 1.21
C THR A 86 5.45 13.32 2.58
N ARG A 87 5.05 12.58 3.61
CA ARG A 87 5.54 12.84 4.95
C ARG A 87 7.05 12.58 5.05
N SER A 88 7.52 11.54 4.37
CA SER A 88 8.96 11.27 4.32
C SER A 88 9.72 12.47 3.76
N ILE A 89 9.20 13.03 2.67
CA ILE A 89 9.85 14.18 2.02
C ILE A 89 9.77 15.43 2.92
N VAL A 90 8.58 15.72 3.44
CA VAL A 90 8.34 16.97 4.16
C VAL A 90 9.06 16.98 5.51
N GLU A 91 9.10 15.84 6.19
CA GLU A 91 9.66 15.76 7.53
C GLU A 91 11.08 15.20 7.56
N GLY A 92 11.62 14.80 6.41
CA GLY A 92 12.97 14.24 6.36
C GLY A 92 13.09 12.93 7.11
N ARG A 93 12.10 12.06 6.97
CA ARG A 93 12.08 10.78 7.68
C ARG A 93 12.37 9.64 6.73
N PRO A 94 13.21 8.68 7.14
CA PRO A 94 13.48 7.53 6.25
C PRO A 94 12.20 6.77 5.93
N LEU A 95 12.12 6.23 4.71
CA LEU A 95 11.00 5.44 4.26
C LEU A 95 11.46 4.00 4.09
N VAL A 96 10.93 3.10 4.91
CA VAL A 96 11.32 1.69 4.90
C VAL A 96 10.24 0.90 4.19
N ILE A 97 10.64 0.16 3.16
CA ILE A 97 9.70 -0.62 2.35
C ILE A 97 9.55 -2.00 2.99
N GLY A 98 8.36 -2.29 3.45
CA GLY A 98 8.05 -3.54 4.12
C GLY A 98 7.41 -3.28 5.47
N LEU A 99 7.11 -4.35 6.17
CA LEU A 99 6.51 -4.24 7.50
C LEU A 99 7.59 -3.98 8.54
N PRO A 100 7.24 -3.25 9.63
CA PRO A 100 8.20 -3.09 10.72
C PRO A 100 8.61 -4.45 11.27
N LYS A 101 9.86 -4.54 11.72
CA LYS A 101 10.30 -5.76 12.38
C LYS A 101 9.59 -5.92 13.71
N GLU A 102 9.21 -7.15 13.99
CA GLU A 102 8.66 -7.47 15.30
C GLU A 102 9.81 -7.77 16.24
N ASP A 103 9.70 -7.26 17.42
CA ASP A 103 10.73 -7.49 18.44
C ASP A 103 10.48 -8.74 19.25
#